data_ea55ab511e4fc34f64c80f2dfde43179
#
_entry.id   ea55ab511e4fc34f64c80f2dfde43179
#
_cell.length_a   1.000
_cell.length_b   1.000
_cell.length_c   1.000
_cell.angle_alpha   90.00
_cell.angle_beta   90.00
_cell.angle_gamma   90.00
#
_symmetry.space_group_name_H-M   'P 1'
#
loop_
_entity.id
_entity.type
_entity.pdbx_description
1 polymer ?
#
loop_
_entity_poly.entity_id
_entity_poly.type
_entity_poly.pdbx_seq_one_letter_code
_entity_poly.pdbx_strand_id
1 'polypeptide(L)'
;MAEKTQTRRGPLGWVKRHKKLTIFLVIVLVAALVLVNVLGKTDKAATAGSYQFVRTTVLTKTTLSDTVSVTGTVKAGSSASVTASDSVKTYKVTAVNVAVGDTVRKGDVIAALDTADVEKQIANAQLQLSDTRTDARKNYSQAVEDQTTNLATAQENLDKAQKNYDTLGIDDYYTSMASTANSGKTNREIVTDWYTRYAEEIAGYENTLANLNIQLTQAQQDGDTARADGLQGQIADYTKRENIAKGQCSIPELGLQGFDAVSQTYNKIEQYREALEQAQQSYQNSATSASRSVDNAETKLAQSQREDDTLTKLQTALENCTLTATMDGTITALDATVGAVCS
;
A
#
# COMPACT_ATOMS: atom_id res chain seq x y z
N MET A 1 -19.79 11.01 55.79
CA MET A 1 -18.51 11.42 55.16
C MET A 1 -18.28 10.56 53.96
N ALA A 2 -18.53 11.09 52.75
CA ALA A 2 -18.40 10.37 51.49
C ALA A 2 -17.21 10.98 50.76
N GLU A 3 -16.17 10.22 50.59
CA GLU A 3 -14.94 10.58 49.91
C GLU A 3 -15.10 10.29 48.38
N LYS A 4 -15.13 11.37 47.60
CA LYS A 4 -15.17 11.31 46.15
C LYS A 4 -13.76 11.07 45.63
N THR A 5 -13.48 9.87 45.16
CA THR A 5 -12.27 9.54 44.39
C THR A 5 -12.42 10.11 42.98
N GLN A 6 -11.71 11.18 42.67
CA GLN A 6 -11.54 11.70 41.31
C GLN A 6 -10.52 10.86 40.57
N THR A 7 -10.98 10.06 39.64
CA THR A 7 -10.09 9.41 38.62
C THR A 7 -9.62 10.46 37.64
N ARG A 8 -8.35 10.81 37.67
CA ARG A 8 -7.67 11.61 36.66
C ARG A 8 -7.67 10.82 35.34
N ARG A 9 -8.48 11.27 34.40
CA ARG A 9 -8.43 10.79 33.02
C ARG A 9 -7.17 11.35 32.34
N GLY A 10 -6.20 10.50 32.04
CA GLY A 10 -4.99 10.86 31.31
C GLY A 10 -5.27 11.33 29.87
N PRO A 11 -4.33 12.07 29.25
CA PRO A 11 -4.51 12.74 27.96
C PRO A 11 -4.75 11.79 26.77
N LEU A 12 -4.55 10.48 26.93
CA LEU A 12 -4.73 9.50 25.86
C LEU A 12 -6.20 9.23 25.46
N GLY A 13 -7.18 9.58 26.30
CA GLY A 13 -8.60 9.35 25.99
C GLY A 13 -9.17 10.30 24.94
N TRP A 14 -8.58 11.48 24.79
CA TRP A 14 -9.00 12.49 23.82
C TRP A 14 -8.58 12.11 22.38
N VAL A 15 -7.41 11.48 22.22
CA VAL A 15 -6.85 11.05 20.92
C VAL A 15 -7.72 10.02 20.21
N LYS A 16 -8.38 9.12 20.94
CA LYS A 16 -9.27 8.10 20.35
C LYS A 16 -10.60 8.65 19.80
N ARG A 17 -11.07 9.78 20.35
CA ARG A 17 -12.36 10.38 19.96
C ARG A 17 -12.27 11.28 18.72
N HIS A 18 -11.08 11.81 18.41
CA HIS A 18 -10.89 12.78 17.34
C HIS A 18 -9.76 12.38 16.38
N LYS A 19 -9.78 11.14 15.90
CA LYS A 19 -8.74 10.60 15.00
C LYS A 19 -8.44 11.48 13.79
N LYS A 20 -9.47 12.08 13.20
CA LYS A 20 -9.30 13.01 12.05
C LYS A 20 -8.61 14.31 12.45
N LEU A 21 -8.88 14.81 13.64
CA LEU A 21 -8.31 16.06 14.16
C LEU A 21 -6.87 15.87 14.62
N THR A 22 -6.52 14.71 15.20
CA THR A 22 -5.15 14.38 15.59
C THR A 22 -4.26 14.12 14.36
N ILE A 23 -4.80 13.49 13.33
CA ILE A 23 -4.07 13.29 12.05
C ILE A 23 -3.81 14.65 11.40
N PHE A 24 -4.79 15.55 11.38
CA PHE A 24 -4.62 16.90 10.84
C PHE A 24 -3.55 17.69 11.61
N LEU A 25 -3.52 17.59 12.95
CA LEU A 25 -2.56 18.28 13.80
C LEU A 25 -1.14 17.74 13.62
N VAL A 26 -0.99 16.42 13.39
CA VAL A 26 0.30 15.80 13.06
C VAL A 26 0.80 16.25 11.70
N ILE A 27 -0.07 16.35 10.70
CA ILE A 27 0.29 16.82 9.36
C ILE A 27 0.76 18.28 9.41
N VAL A 28 0.05 19.15 10.16
CA VAL A 28 0.43 20.56 10.34
C VAL A 28 1.78 20.67 11.06
N LEU A 29 2.05 19.82 12.06
CA LEU A 29 3.31 19.82 12.82
C LEU A 29 4.48 19.35 11.92
N VAL A 30 4.27 18.34 11.09
CA VAL A 30 5.27 17.88 10.12
C VAL A 30 5.54 18.95 9.05
N ALA A 31 4.48 19.61 8.55
CA ALA A 31 4.63 20.70 7.61
C ALA A 31 5.41 21.90 8.20
N ALA A 32 5.16 22.23 9.47
CA ALA A 32 5.89 23.28 10.18
C ALA A 32 7.38 22.93 10.37
N LEU A 33 7.69 21.65 10.70
CA LEU A 33 9.08 21.17 10.81
C LEU A 33 9.83 21.21 9.49
N VAL A 34 9.17 20.87 8.38
CA VAL A 34 9.74 20.98 7.03
C VAL A 34 9.98 22.44 6.67
N LEU A 35 9.05 23.33 7.01
CA LEU A 35 9.19 24.77 6.73
C LEU A 35 10.37 25.38 7.50
N VAL A 36 10.55 25.02 8.78
CA VAL A 36 11.69 25.48 9.60
C VAL A 36 13.02 24.96 9.04
N ASN A 37 13.04 23.75 8.49
CA ASN A 37 14.27 23.18 7.91
C ASN A 37 14.63 23.80 6.55
N VAL A 38 13.64 24.27 5.79
CA VAL A 38 13.85 24.93 4.49
C VAL A 38 14.25 26.40 4.64
N LEU A 39 13.66 27.11 5.61
CA LEU A 39 13.98 28.54 5.84
C LEU A 39 15.20 28.77 6.76
N GLY A 40 15.72 27.73 7.42
CA GLY A 40 16.81 27.85 8.41
C GLY A 40 18.23 27.89 7.83
N LYS A 41 18.39 27.81 6.52
CA LYS A 41 19.74 27.89 5.88
C LYS A 41 19.99 29.25 5.28
N THR A 42 20.28 30.22 6.13
CA THR A 42 20.90 31.45 5.71
C THR A 42 22.39 31.42 6.09
N ASP A 43 23.22 31.21 5.09
CA ASP A 43 24.67 31.31 5.24
C ASP A 43 25.05 32.74 5.53
N LYS A 44 25.58 32.97 6.71
CA LYS A 44 26.27 34.23 7.05
C LYS A 44 27.70 34.14 6.57
N ALA A 45 27.98 34.76 5.44
CA ALA A 45 29.35 35.07 5.04
C ALA A 45 29.87 36.25 5.87
N ALA A 46 30.83 35.97 6.72
CA ALA A 46 31.58 37.03 7.44
C ALA A 46 32.68 37.57 6.54
N THR A 47 32.52 38.81 6.15
CA THR A 47 33.56 39.57 5.43
C THR A 47 34.52 40.17 6.45
N ALA A 48 35.72 39.60 6.54
CA ALA A 48 36.81 40.23 7.25
C ALA A 48 37.55 41.20 6.31
N GLY A 49 37.38 42.48 6.52
CA GLY A 49 38.09 43.48 5.79
C GLY A 49 39.53 43.59 6.30
N SER A 50 40.48 43.36 5.40
CA SER A 50 41.90 43.64 5.61
C SER A 50 42.23 44.94 4.96
N TYR A 51 42.61 45.96 5.74
CA TYR A 51 43.11 47.21 5.24
C TYR A 51 44.61 47.06 5.02
N GLN A 52 45.06 47.15 3.77
CA GLN A 52 46.44 47.14 3.41
C GLN A 52 46.85 48.59 3.05
N PHE A 53 47.80 49.16 3.82
CA PHE A 53 48.33 50.46 3.52
C PHE A 53 49.35 50.38 2.38
N VAL A 54 49.07 51.08 1.29
CA VAL A 54 50.00 51.20 0.16
C VAL A 54 50.88 52.44 0.33
N ARG A 55 52.20 52.24 0.43
CA ARG A 55 53.16 53.31 0.32
C ARG A 55 53.32 53.72 -1.15
N THR A 56 52.93 54.90 -1.45
CA THR A 56 53.15 55.46 -2.76
C THR A 56 54.52 56.12 -2.83
N THR A 57 55.34 55.66 -3.75
CA THR A 57 56.60 56.35 -4.16
C THR A 57 56.39 56.99 -5.52
N VAL A 58 56.63 58.29 -5.61
CA VAL A 58 56.53 59.01 -6.87
C VAL A 58 57.73 58.63 -7.73
N LEU A 59 57.50 57.96 -8.84
CA LEU A 59 58.45 57.61 -9.85
C LEU A 59 58.43 58.68 -10.96
N THR A 60 59.47 59.34 -11.19
CA THR A 60 59.68 60.24 -12.33
C THR A 60 59.84 59.38 -13.58
N LYS A 61 59.05 59.71 -14.58
CA LYS A 61 58.99 59.00 -15.86
C LYS A 61 60.20 59.35 -16.69
N THR A 62 61.16 58.46 -16.86
CA THR A 62 62.23 58.55 -17.85
C THR A 62 61.86 57.64 -19.02
N THR A 63 61.73 58.23 -20.19
CA THR A 63 61.45 57.50 -21.41
C THR A 63 62.73 56.90 -21.95
N LEU A 64 62.92 55.62 -21.84
CA LEU A 64 63.89 54.84 -22.58
C LEU A 64 63.18 54.20 -23.75
N SER A 65 63.43 54.65 -24.95
CA SER A 65 62.92 53.98 -26.16
C SER A 65 64.03 53.10 -26.71
N ASP A 66 63.90 51.83 -26.37
CA ASP A 66 64.66 50.76 -27.01
C ASP A 66 63.77 50.01 -27.95
N THR A 67 63.97 50.13 -29.23
CA THR A 67 63.16 49.45 -30.25
C THR A 67 63.75 48.09 -30.54
N VAL A 68 63.21 47.06 -29.88
CA VAL A 68 63.53 45.68 -30.22
C VAL A 68 62.55 45.18 -31.28
N SER A 69 63.03 45.01 -32.50
CA SER A 69 62.27 44.36 -33.56
C SER A 69 62.24 42.86 -33.29
N VAL A 70 61.09 42.36 -32.84
CA VAL A 70 60.84 40.89 -32.65
C VAL A 70 59.93 40.41 -33.75
N THR A 71 60.44 39.55 -34.61
CA THR A 71 59.65 38.77 -35.56
C THR A 71 59.16 37.51 -34.84
N GLY A 72 57.89 37.47 -34.51
CA GLY A 72 57.22 36.29 -33.90
C GLY A 72 56.13 35.74 -34.83
N THR A 73 56.02 34.47 -34.87
CA THR A 73 54.86 33.80 -35.48
C THR A 73 53.68 33.82 -34.46
N VAL A 74 52.59 34.46 -34.83
CA VAL A 74 51.38 34.47 -34.04
C VAL A 74 50.73 33.08 -34.16
N LYS A 75 50.67 32.29 -33.06
CA LYS A 75 49.87 31.07 -32.98
C LYS A 75 48.65 31.39 -32.16
N ALA A 76 47.49 30.77 -32.54
CA ALA A 76 46.32 30.85 -31.74
C ALA A 76 46.61 30.30 -30.33
N GLY A 77 46.27 31.07 -29.28
CA GLY A 77 46.51 30.69 -27.88
C GLY A 77 45.57 29.58 -27.40
N SER A 78 44.42 29.47 -28.02
CA SER A 78 43.43 28.39 -27.82
C SER A 78 42.60 28.19 -29.08
N SER A 79 42.19 26.99 -29.34
CA SER A 79 41.23 26.65 -30.40
C SER A 79 40.18 25.67 -29.84
N ALA A 80 38.96 25.83 -30.24
CA ALA A 80 37.86 24.90 -29.90
C ALA A 80 37.11 24.49 -31.15
N SER A 81 36.68 23.25 -31.21
CA SER A 81 35.82 22.72 -32.25
C SER A 81 34.39 22.61 -31.71
N VAL A 82 33.43 23.05 -32.49
CA VAL A 82 32.00 22.88 -32.21
C VAL A 82 31.49 21.79 -33.18
N THR A 83 31.08 20.66 -32.62
CA THR A 83 30.56 19.55 -33.37
C THR A 83 29.13 19.19 -32.89
N ALA A 84 28.29 18.72 -33.78
CA ALA A 84 26.98 18.23 -33.41
C ALA A 84 27.09 17.03 -32.44
N SER A 85 26.28 16.99 -31.40
CA SER A 85 26.24 15.87 -30.46
C SER A 85 25.69 14.62 -31.14
N ASP A 86 26.03 13.46 -30.61
CA ASP A 86 25.55 12.15 -31.15
C ASP A 86 24.03 12.07 -31.27
N SER A 87 23.29 12.76 -30.40
CA SER A 87 21.83 12.80 -30.40
C SER A 87 21.23 13.53 -31.60
N VAL A 88 21.99 14.37 -32.29
CA VAL A 88 21.47 15.24 -33.38
C VAL A 88 22.27 15.13 -34.69
N LYS A 89 23.24 14.24 -34.76
CA LYS A 89 24.07 14.03 -35.97
C LYS A 89 23.26 13.69 -37.26
N THR A 90 22.08 13.12 -37.11
CA THR A 90 21.23 12.72 -38.25
C THR A 90 20.34 13.86 -38.74
N TYR A 91 20.31 14.99 -38.07
CA TYR A 91 19.47 16.12 -38.45
C TYR A 91 20.17 17.01 -39.52
N LYS A 92 19.35 17.60 -40.38
CA LYS A 92 19.84 18.49 -41.43
C LYS A 92 20.11 19.88 -40.87
N VAL A 93 21.14 20.50 -41.38
CA VAL A 93 21.45 21.91 -41.15
C VAL A 93 20.41 22.77 -41.85
N THR A 94 19.66 23.59 -41.07
CA THR A 94 18.66 24.54 -41.64
C THR A 94 19.22 25.93 -41.84
N ALA A 95 20.15 26.35 -41.00
CA ALA A 95 20.82 27.65 -41.13
C ALA A 95 22.27 27.59 -40.66
N VAL A 96 23.12 28.37 -41.32
CA VAL A 96 24.50 28.65 -40.92
C VAL A 96 24.62 30.15 -40.80
N ASN A 97 24.88 30.67 -39.61
CA ASN A 97 24.81 32.09 -39.29
C ASN A 97 26.17 32.80 -39.32
N VAL A 98 27.25 32.08 -39.61
CA VAL A 98 28.61 32.56 -39.59
C VAL A 98 29.39 32.12 -40.84
N ALA A 99 30.43 32.86 -41.19
CA ALA A 99 31.37 32.53 -42.25
C ALA A 99 32.81 32.45 -41.69
N VAL A 100 33.70 31.81 -42.47
CA VAL A 100 35.12 31.78 -42.16
C VAL A 100 35.65 33.24 -42.12
N GLY A 101 36.29 33.64 -41.03
CA GLY A 101 36.77 35.00 -40.80
C GLY A 101 35.88 35.82 -39.88
N ASP A 102 34.68 35.38 -39.58
CA ASP A 102 33.76 36.09 -38.65
C ASP A 102 34.24 35.97 -37.20
N THR A 103 34.02 37.06 -36.43
CA THR A 103 34.30 37.11 -35.01
C THR A 103 33.02 36.76 -34.23
N VAL A 104 33.07 35.75 -33.36
CA VAL A 104 31.97 35.27 -32.53
C VAL A 104 32.31 35.42 -31.07
N ARG A 105 31.27 35.58 -30.25
CA ARG A 105 31.35 35.53 -28.79
C ARG A 105 30.83 34.19 -28.30
N LYS A 106 31.25 33.80 -27.12
CA LYS A 106 30.72 32.62 -26.44
C LYS A 106 29.20 32.70 -26.32
N GLY A 107 28.49 31.67 -26.83
CA GLY A 107 27.04 31.59 -26.87
C GLY A 107 26.40 32.07 -28.17
N ASP A 108 27.15 32.70 -29.11
CA ASP A 108 26.62 33.07 -30.41
C ASP A 108 26.25 31.82 -31.22
N VAL A 109 25.10 31.86 -31.91
CA VAL A 109 24.58 30.74 -32.70
C VAL A 109 25.37 30.63 -34.02
N ILE A 110 26.10 29.53 -34.14
CA ILE A 110 26.89 29.20 -35.35
C ILE A 110 26.03 28.58 -36.43
N ALA A 111 25.25 27.54 -36.04
CA ALA A 111 24.37 26.83 -36.96
C ALA A 111 23.14 26.33 -36.22
N ALA A 112 22.05 26.16 -36.96
CA ALA A 112 20.83 25.56 -36.48
C ALA A 112 20.50 24.30 -37.31
N LEU A 113 20.02 23.27 -36.61
CA LEU A 113 19.55 22.00 -37.18
C LEU A 113 18.03 21.99 -37.29
N ASP A 114 17.47 21.04 -38.07
CA ASP A 114 16.03 20.85 -38.17
C ASP A 114 15.45 20.29 -36.89
N THR A 115 14.53 21.01 -36.29
CA THR A 115 13.88 20.67 -35.01
C THR A 115 12.54 19.96 -35.17
N ALA A 116 11.97 19.95 -36.39
CA ALA A 116 10.57 19.55 -36.62
C ALA A 116 10.24 18.12 -36.12
N ASP A 117 11.16 17.18 -36.31
CA ASP A 117 10.96 15.81 -35.85
C ASP A 117 11.11 15.66 -34.33
N VAL A 118 12.07 16.38 -33.74
CA VAL A 118 12.25 16.39 -32.27
C VAL A 118 11.07 17.04 -31.56
N GLU A 119 10.58 18.16 -32.09
CA GLU A 119 9.40 18.85 -31.55
C GLU A 119 8.15 17.97 -31.59
N LYS A 120 7.94 17.22 -32.67
CA LYS A 120 6.85 16.23 -32.77
C LYS A 120 7.00 15.10 -31.74
N GLN A 121 8.23 14.60 -31.58
CA GLN A 121 8.50 13.55 -30.59
C GLN A 121 8.28 14.06 -29.16
N ILE A 122 8.69 15.28 -28.85
CA ILE A 122 8.43 15.94 -27.56
C ILE A 122 6.92 16.07 -27.31
N ALA A 123 6.16 16.57 -28.32
CA ALA A 123 4.72 16.71 -28.19
C ALA A 123 4.03 15.36 -27.95
N ASN A 124 4.44 14.31 -28.67
CA ASN A 124 3.90 12.96 -28.46
C ASN A 124 4.27 12.40 -27.08
N ALA A 125 5.52 12.56 -26.64
CA ALA A 125 5.98 12.13 -25.31
C ALA A 125 5.22 12.86 -24.19
N GLN A 126 4.98 14.16 -24.34
CA GLN A 126 4.16 14.95 -23.40
C GLN A 126 2.73 14.46 -23.32
N LEU A 127 2.09 14.15 -24.47
CA LEU A 127 0.75 13.58 -24.50
C LEU A 127 0.70 12.22 -23.78
N GLN A 128 1.61 11.31 -24.11
CA GLN A 128 1.68 9.99 -23.47
C GLN A 128 1.91 10.11 -21.95
N LEU A 129 2.77 11.01 -21.53
CA LEU A 129 3.01 11.26 -20.11
C LEU A 129 1.75 11.83 -19.41
N SER A 130 1.06 12.75 -20.07
CA SER A 130 -0.21 13.32 -19.58
C SER A 130 -1.29 12.24 -19.42
N ASP A 131 -1.44 11.37 -20.43
CA ASP A 131 -2.40 10.27 -20.41
C ASP A 131 -2.05 9.27 -19.32
N THR A 132 -0.79 8.86 -19.22
CA THR A 132 -0.29 7.96 -18.18
C THR A 132 -0.55 8.51 -16.77
N ARG A 133 -0.32 9.81 -16.55
CA ARG A 133 -0.60 10.47 -15.27
C ARG A 133 -2.08 10.54 -14.97
N THR A 134 -2.89 10.79 -15.97
CA THR A 134 -4.36 10.86 -15.85
C THR A 134 -4.92 9.49 -15.50
N ASP A 135 -4.49 8.44 -16.21
CA ASP A 135 -4.92 7.06 -15.96
C ASP A 135 -4.45 6.59 -14.58
N ALA A 136 -3.23 6.89 -14.17
CA ALA A 136 -2.73 6.54 -12.85
C ALA A 136 -3.54 7.21 -11.73
N ARG A 137 -3.92 8.49 -11.87
CA ARG A 137 -4.78 9.21 -10.92
C ARG A 137 -6.18 8.59 -10.86
N LYS A 138 -6.76 8.28 -12.02
CA LYS A 138 -8.08 7.64 -12.10
C LYS A 138 -8.07 6.27 -11.43
N ASN A 139 -7.06 5.45 -11.72
CA ASN A 139 -6.91 4.13 -11.12
C ASN A 139 -6.71 4.20 -9.60
N TYR A 140 -5.94 5.18 -9.11
CA TYR A 140 -5.80 5.40 -7.67
C TYR A 140 -7.12 5.81 -7.02
N SER A 141 -7.84 6.77 -7.61
CA SER A 141 -9.16 7.19 -7.10
C SER A 141 -10.15 6.03 -7.07
N GLN A 142 -10.19 5.22 -8.13
CA GLN A 142 -11.04 4.03 -8.20
C GLN A 142 -10.65 2.99 -7.13
N ALA A 143 -9.36 2.73 -6.93
CA ALA A 143 -8.90 1.79 -5.91
C ALA A 143 -9.30 2.23 -4.48
N VAL A 144 -9.28 3.52 -4.19
CA VAL A 144 -9.73 4.08 -2.90
C VAL A 144 -11.26 3.97 -2.74
N GLU A 145 -12.01 4.22 -3.79
CA GLU A 145 -13.48 4.05 -3.79
C GLU A 145 -13.87 2.58 -3.61
N ASP A 146 -13.23 1.68 -4.36
CA ASP A 146 -13.44 0.24 -4.26
C ASP A 146 -13.06 -0.29 -2.87
N GLN A 147 -11.97 0.20 -2.28
CA GLN A 147 -11.60 -0.10 -0.90
C GLN A 147 -12.72 0.26 0.07
N THR A 148 -13.23 1.49 -0.04
CA THR A 148 -14.28 1.99 0.86
C THR A 148 -15.55 1.15 0.74
N THR A 149 -15.96 0.86 -0.50
CA THR A 149 -17.17 0.08 -0.78
C THR A 149 -17.05 -1.38 -0.32
N ASN A 150 -15.91 -2.01 -0.63
CA ASN A 150 -15.66 -3.40 -0.26
C ASN A 150 -15.58 -3.58 1.26
N LEU A 151 -14.93 -2.66 1.96
CA LEU A 151 -14.85 -2.68 3.41
C LEU A 151 -16.21 -2.44 4.07
N ALA A 152 -17.00 -1.50 3.55
CA ALA A 152 -18.35 -1.24 4.05
C ALA A 152 -19.24 -2.48 3.90
N THR A 153 -19.21 -3.14 2.74
CA THR A 153 -19.95 -4.37 2.50
C THR A 153 -19.49 -5.52 3.40
N ALA A 154 -18.18 -5.71 3.55
CA ALA A 154 -17.64 -6.74 4.41
C ALA A 154 -17.96 -6.49 5.90
N GLN A 155 -17.94 -5.23 6.34
CA GLN A 155 -18.36 -4.83 7.68
C GLN A 155 -19.85 -5.08 7.91
N GLU A 156 -20.70 -4.72 6.96
CA GLU A 156 -22.14 -5.00 7.07
C GLU A 156 -22.44 -6.50 7.21
N ASN A 157 -21.74 -7.35 6.45
CA ASN A 157 -21.87 -8.79 6.56
C ASN A 157 -21.39 -9.33 7.92
N LEU A 158 -20.29 -8.79 8.43
CA LEU A 158 -19.77 -9.11 9.77
C LEU A 158 -20.77 -8.69 10.86
N ASP A 159 -21.33 -7.49 10.76
CA ASP A 159 -22.32 -6.99 11.73
C ASP A 159 -23.59 -7.84 11.71
N LYS A 160 -24.04 -8.29 10.52
CA LYS A 160 -25.17 -9.23 10.39
C LYS A 160 -24.87 -10.58 11.02
N ALA A 161 -23.68 -11.14 10.77
CA ALA A 161 -23.29 -12.41 11.36
C ALA A 161 -23.16 -12.31 12.89
N GLN A 162 -22.57 -11.21 13.38
CA GLN A 162 -22.50 -10.92 14.82
C GLN A 162 -23.88 -10.78 15.44
N LYS A 163 -24.76 -10.01 14.83
CA LYS A 163 -26.14 -9.85 15.29
C LYS A 163 -26.89 -11.18 15.33
N ASN A 164 -26.76 -12.01 14.29
CA ASN A 164 -27.40 -13.31 14.25
C ASN A 164 -26.89 -14.23 15.36
N TYR A 165 -25.56 -14.19 15.62
CA TYR A 165 -24.95 -14.92 16.72
C TYR A 165 -25.45 -14.40 18.08
N ASP A 166 -25.55 -13.09 18.27
CA ASP A 166 -26.02 -12.47 19.53
C ASP A 166 -27.51 -12.67 19.78
N THR A 167 -28.33 -12.67 18.71
CA THR A 167 -29.81 -12.82 18.81
C THR A 167 -30.28 -14.24 18.94
N LEU A 168 -29.41 -15.25 19.11
CA LEU A 168 -29.81 -16.61 19.43
C LEU A 168 -30.66 -16.71 20.71
N GLY A 169 -30.73 -15.61 21.49
CA GLY A 169 -31.57 -15.52 22.70
C GLY A 169 -31.12 -16.39 23.86
N ILE A 170 -29.88 -16.91 23.76
CA ILE A 170 -29.30 -17.81 24.75
C ILE A 170 -28.04 -17.23 25.44
N ASP A 171 -27.73 -15.96 25.17
CA ASP A 171 -26.51 -15.32 25.72
C ASP A 171 -26.72 -14.66 27.10
N ASP A 172 -27.93 -14.62 27.61
CA ASP A 172 -28.15 -14.15 28.96
C ASP A 172 -27.40 -15.06 29.94
N TYR A 173 -26.64 -14.43 30.83
CA TYR A 173 -25.99 -15.15 31.91
C TYR A 173 -27.02 -16.07 32.58
N TYR A 174 -26.68 -17.33 32.75
CA TYR A 174 -27.48 -18.25 33.51
C TYR A 174 -27.53 -17.78 34.95
N THR A 175 -28.61 -17.05 35.28
CA THR A 175 -28.86 -16.49 36.60
C THR A 175 -29.67 -17.42 37.47
N SER A 176 -30.08 -18.59 36.97
CA SER A 176 -30.83 -19.55 37.77
C SER A 176 -29.98 -20.14 38.89
N MET A 177 -30.42 -19.90 40.04
CA MET A 177 -29.70 -20.04 41.30
C MET A 177 -29.44 -21.47 41.76
N ALA A 178 -29.78 -22.47 41.00
CA ALA A 178 -29.86 -23.84 41.52
C ALA A 178 -28.55 -24.64 41.38
N SER A 179 -27.58 -24.22 40.55
CA SER A 179 -26.37 -25.01 40.33
C SER A 179 -25.10 -24.18 40.40
N THR A 180 -24.28 -24.40 41.41
CA THR A 180 -22.92 -23.85 41.52
C THR A 180 -22.02 -24.26 40.36
N ALA A 181 -22.34 -25.35 39.65
CA ALA A 181 -21.58 -25.85 38.51
C ALA A 181 -21.70 -24.95 37.27
N ASN A 182 -22.80 -24.21 37.13
CA ASN A 182 -23.05 -23.32 36.00
C ASN A 182 -22.88 -21.85 36.34
N SER A 183 -22.46 -21.53 37.58
CA SER A 183 -22.26 -20.15 38.01
C SER A 183 -21.19 -19.45 37.14
N GLY A 184 -21.60 -18.38 36.49
CA GLY A 184 -20.71 -17.57 35.63
C GLY A 184 -20.56 -18.05 34.19
N LYS A 185 -21.26 -19.13 33.80
CA LYS A 185 -21.28 -19.59 32.39
C LYS A 185 -22.44 -18.95 31.63
N THR A 186 -22.19 -18.67 30.37
CA THR A 186 -23.23 -18.26 29.42
C THR A 186 -24.11 -19.44 29.06
N ASN A 187 -25.34 -19.17 28.59
CA ASN A 187 -26.23 -20.22 28.14
C ASN A 187 -25.66 -21.08 26.99
N ARG A 188 -24.84 -20.49 26.13
CA ARG A 188 -24.10 -21.18 25.07
C ARG A 188 -23.12 -22.19 25.64
N GLU A 189 -22.33 -21.80 26.62
CA GLU A 189 -21.39 -22.70 27.29
C GLU A 189 -22.11 -23.84 27.98
N ILE A 190 -23.26 -23.56 28.59
CA ILE A 190 -24.07 -24.58 29.23
C ILE A 190 -24.58 -25.59 28.19
N VAL A 191 -25.17 -25.13 27.09
CA VAL A 191 -25.67 -26.03 26.01
C VAL A 191 -24.52 -26.86 25.43
N THR A 192 -23.35 -26.21 25.19
CA THR A 192 -22.15 -26.90 24.65
C THR A 192 -21.64 -27.97 25.61
N ASP A 193 -21.56 -27.69 26.91
CA ASP A 193 -21.13 -28.65 27.94
C ASP A 193 -22.07 -29.85 28.04
N TRP A 194 -23.41 -29.58 28.03
CA TRP A 194 -24.39 -30.64 28.09
C TRP A 194 -24.38 -31.49 26.82
N TYR A 195 -24.33 -30.89 25.66
CA TYR A 195 -24.20 -31.62 24.40
C TYR A 195 -22.96 -32.50 24.40
N THR A 196 -21.79 -31.92 24.68
CA THR A 196 -20.49 -32.64 24.65
C THR A 196 -20.48 -33.81 25.63
N ARG A 197 -21.06 -33.64 26.83
CA ARG A 197 -21.14 -34.69 27.85
C ARG A 197 -21.95 -35.90 27.39
N TYR A 198 -23.07 -35.68 26.74
CA TYR A 198 -24.00 -36.76 26.40
C TYR A 198 -23.84 -37.29 24.97
N ALA A 199 -23.31 -36.50 24.04
CA ALA A 199 -23.18 -36.90 22.63
C ALA A 199 -22.29 -38.15 22.45
N GLU A 200 -21.16 -38.22 23.17
CA GLU A 200 -20.25 -39.36 23.10
C GLU A 200 -20.87 -40.60 23.71
N GLU A 201 -21.54 -40.48 24.85
CA GLU A 201 -22.22 -41.57 25.52
C GLU A 201 -23.36 -42.15 24.65
N ILE A 202 -24.23 -41.30 24.09
CA ILE A 202 -25.32 -41.68 23.22
C ILE A 202 -24.80 -42.33 21.94
N ALA A 203 -23.79 -41.76 21.31
CA ALA A 203 -23.13 -42.35 20.13
C ALA A 203 -22.56 -43.73 20.42
N GLY A 204 -22.03 -43.96 21.64
CA GLY A 204 -21.57 -45.27 22.11
C GLY A 204 -22.69 -46.29 22.16
N TYR A 205 -23.88 -45.90 22.67
CA TYR A 205 -25.06 -46.78 22.66
C TYR A 205 -25.56 -47.05 21.24
N GLU A 206 -25.67 -46.02 20.38
CA GLU A 206 -26.09 -46.15 18.98
C GLU A 206 -25.18 -47.09 18.18
N ASN A 207 -23.84 -46.97 18.33
CA ASN A 207 -22.88 -47.88 17.71
C ASN A 207 -23.03 -49.33 18.22
N THR A 208 -23.24 -49.48 19.52
CA THR A 208 -23.46 -50.82 20.11
C THR A 208 -24.73 -51.44 19.58
N LEU A 209 -25.81 -50.70 19.54
CA LEU A 209 -27.09 -51.13 18.98
C LEU A 209 -27.00 -51.51 17.50
N ALA A 210 -26.28 -50.71 16.69
CA ALA A 210 -26.01 -51.02 15.29
C ALA A 210 -25.30 -52.39 15.15
N ASN A 211 -24.26 -52.62 15.94
CA ASN A 211 -23.52 -53.89 15.94
C ASN A 211 -24.35 -55.07 16.40
N LEU A 212 -25.17 -54.90 17.44
CA LEU A 212 -26.08 -55.95 17.93
C LEU A 212 -27.15 -56.30 16.89
N ASN A 213 -27.71 -55.31 16.18
CA ASN A 213 -28.66 -55.53 15.10
C ASN A 213 -28.07 -56.32 13.92
N ILE A 214 -26.78 -56.03 13.56
CA ILE A 214 -26.09 -56.84 12.54
C ILE A 214 -25.95 -58.28 13.00
N GLN A 215 -25.53 -58.52 14.27
CA GLN A 215 -25.38 -59.86 14.83
C GLN A 215 -26.75 -60.60 14.94
N LEU A 216 -27.81 -59.87 15.28
CA LEU A 216 -29.15 -60.41 15.32
C LEU A 216 -29.62 -60.90 13.94
N THR A 217 -29.37 -60.05 12.91
CA THR A 217 -29.69 -60.43 11.53
C THR A 217 -28.93 -61.68 11.10
N GLN A 218 -27.67 -61.84 11.47
CA GLN A 218 -26.87 -63.02 11.18
C GLN A 218 -27.41 -64.25 11.92
N ALA A 219 -27.73 -64.16 13.22
CA ALA A 219 -28.27 -65.24 14.00
C ALA A 219 -29.65 -65.76 13.45
N GLN A 220 -30.45 -64.81 12.96
CA GLN A 220 -31.75 -65.15 12.30
C GLN A 220 -31.51 -65.84 10.96
N GLN A 221 -30.55 -65.48 10.18
CA GLN A 221 -30.16 -66.12 8.93
C GLN A 221 -29.65 -67.56 9.17
N ASP A 222 -28.84 -67.71 10.24
CA ASP A 222 -28.26 -68.99 10.64
C ASP A 222 -29.31 -69.93 11.29
N GLY A 223 -30.52 -69.47 11.62
CA GLY A 223 -31.57 -70.23 12.31
C GLY A 223 -31.28 -70.44 13.80
N ASP A 224 -30.30 -69.69 14.37
CA ASP A 224 -29.95 -69.80 15.81
C ASP A 224 -30.90 -68.94 16.66
N THR A 225 -32.00 -69.52 17.01
CA THR A 225 -33.07 -68.83 17.78
C THR A 225 -32.63 -68.48 19.21
N ALA A 226 -31.81 -69.31 19.85
CA ALA A 226 -31.33 -69.04 21.22
C ALA A 226 -30.39 -67.81 21.24
N ARG A 227 -29.52 -67.68 20.24
CA ARG A 227 -28.63 -66.53 20.08
C ARG A 227 -29.45 -65.28 19.70
N ALA A 228 -30.46 -65.42 18.82
CA ALA A 228 -31.31 -64.31 18.44
C ALA A 228 -32.08 -63.73 19.64
N ASP A 229 -32.65 -64.59 20.49
CA ASP A 229 -33.37 -64.17 21.70
C ASP A 229 -32.43 -63.45 22.70
N GLY A 230 -31.22 -63.97 22.89
CA GLY A 230 -30.24 -63.34 23.72
C GLY A 230 -29.83 -61.95 23.21
N LEU A 231 -29.66 -61.80 21.89
CA LEU A 231 -29.35 -60.52 21.24
C LEU A 231 -30.47 -59.48 21.33
N GLN A 232 -31.75 -59.98 21.20
CA GLN A 232 -32.94 -59.11 21.40
C GLN A 232 -32.96 -58.54 22.82
N GLY A 233 -32.65 -59.38 23.85
CA GLY A 233 -32.56 -58.95 25.23
C GLY A 233 -31.47 -57.84 25.43
N GLN A 234 -30.31 -57.99 24.79
CA GLN A 234 -29.25 -56.99 24.85
C GLN A 234 -29.66 -55.68 24.14
N ILE A 235 -30.29 -55.79 22.98
CA ILE A 235 -30.80 -54.63 22.24
C ILE A 235 -31.81 -53.85 23.10
N ALA A 236 -32.75 -54.57 23.77
CA ALA A 236 -33.70 -53.92 24.65
C ALA A 236 -33.04 -53.18 25.84
N ASP A 237 -32.00 -53.78 26.46
CA ASP A 237 -31.24 -53.13 27.54
C ASP A 237 -30.48 -51.88 27.06
N TYR A 238 -29.76 -51.99 25.93
CA TYR A 238 -29.03 -50.86 25.40
C TYR A 238 -29.96 -49.74 24.90
N THR A 239 -31.08 -50.08 24.28
CA THR A 239 -32.13 -49.08 23.90
C THR A 239 -32.68 -48.37 25.14
N LYS A 240 -32.89 -49.09 26.24
CA LYS A 240 -33.32 -48.45 27.49
C LYS A 240 -32.27 -47.49 28.04
N ARG A 241 -30.98 -47.86 28.02
CA ARG A 241 -29.86 -47.00 28.48
C ARG A 241 -29.75 -45.75 27.62
N GLU A 242 -29.81 -45.92 26.31
CA GLU A 242 -29.80 -44.81 25.35
C GLU A 242 -30.95 -43.82 25.62
N ASN A 243 -32.19 -44.34 25.80
CA ASN A 243 -33.34 -43.49 26.08
C ASN A 243 -33.22 -42.74 27.41
N ILE A 244 -32.64 -43.40 28.44
CA ILE A 244 -32.35 -42.74 29.72
C ILE A 244 -31.33 -41.61 29.52
N ALA A 245 -30.22 -41.86 28.83
CA ALA A 245 -29.19 -40.85 28.54
C ALA A 245 -29.77 -39.67 27.73
N LYS A 246 -30.55 -39.97 26.69
CA LYS A 246 -31.27 -38.96 25.89
C LYS A 246 -32.21 -38.10 26.74
N GLY A 247 -32.94 -38.72 27.67
CA GLY A 247 -33.84 -37.99 28.58
C GLY A 247 -33.11 -37.16 29.63
N GLN A 248 -31.98 -37.66 30.13
CA GLN A 248 -31.16 -36.96 31.11
C GLN A 248 -30.44 -35.73 30.51
N CYS A 249 -30.17 -35.73 29.21
CA CYS A 249 -29.64 -34.56 28.50
C CYS A 249 -30.76 -33.54 28.32
N SER A 250 -31.08 -32.83 29.40
CA SER A 250 -32.12 -31.80 29.41
C SER A 250 -31.66 -30.61 30.20
N ILE A 251 -31.97 -29.40 29.73
CA ILE A 251 -31.70 -28.13 30.38
C ILE A 251 -33.03 -27.39 30.56
N PRO A 252 -33.78 -27.76 31.62
CA PRO A 252 -35.15 -27.25 31.83
C PRO A 252 -35.23 -25.74 31.93
N GLU A 253 -34.22 -25.12 32.49
CA GLU A 253 -34.10 -23.66 32.66
C GLU A 253 -34.06 -22.91 31.31
N LEU A 254 -33.59 -23.58 30.24
CA LEU A 254 -33.59 -23.08 28.88
C LEU A 254 -34.76 -23.65 28.05
N GLY A 255 -35.68 -24.42 28.68
CA GLY A 255 -36.78 -25.08 27.99
C GLY A 255 -36.32 -26.21 27.06
N LEU A 256 -35.11 -26.71 27.19
CA LEU A 256 -34.55 -27.77 26.34
C LEU A 256 -34.81 -29.15 26.99
N GLN A 257 -35.71 -29.89 26.44
CA GLN A 257 -36.14 -31.22 26.93
C GLN A 257 -35.54 -32.33 26.03
N GLY A 258 -34.63 -33.13 26.61
CA GLY A 258 -33.99 -34.26 25.93
C GLY A 258 -32.87 -33.88 24.98
N PHE A 259 -32.11 -34.91 24.57
CA PHE A 259 -30.93 -34.76 23.72
C PHE A 259 -31.20 -34.04 22.39
N ASP A 260 -32.35 -34.36 21.77
CA ASP A 260 -32.68 -33.77 20.46
C ASP A 260 -32.79 -32.22 20.52
N ALA A 261 -33.43 -31.69 21.57
CA ALA A 261 -33.59 -30.26 21.76
C ALA A 261 -32.24 -29.59 22.05
N VAL A 262 -31.40 -30.21 22.90
CA VAL A 262 -30.04 -29.73 23.21
C VAL A 262 -29.18 -29.81 21.97
N SER A 263 -29.20 -30.90 21.23
CA SER A 263 -28.42 -31.11 19.99
C SER A 263 -28.78 -30.10 18.89
N GLN A 264 -30.09 -29.87 18.66
CA GLN A 264 -30.56 -28.89 17.70
C GLN A 264 -30.07 -27.46 18.07
N THR A 265 -30.14 -27.11 19.35
CA THR A 265 -29.70 -25.83 19.84
C THR A 265 -28.18 -25.70 19.71
N TYR A 266 -27.43 -26.74 20.09
CA TYR A 266 -25.97 -26.77 19.90
C TYR A 266 -25.59 -26.62 18.44
N ASN A 267 -26.20 -27.35 17.52
CA ASN A 267 -25.93 -27.25 16.09
C ASN A 267 -26.23 -25.85 15.56
N LYS A 268 -27.26 -25.19 16.07
CA LYS A 268 -27.58 -23.81 15.72
C LYS A 268 -26.52 -22.83 16.23
N ILE A 269 -26.05 -23.04 17.48
CA ILE A 269 -24.93 -22.25 18.02
C ILE A 269 -23.68 -22.37 17.13
N GLU A 270 -23.31 -23.61 16.79
CA GLU A 270 -22.14 -23.87 15.95
C GLU A 270 -22.27 -23.26 14.55
N GLN A 271 -23.45 -23.41 13.93
CA GLN A 271 -23.73 -22.81 12.63
C GLN A 271 -23.51 -21.28 12.63
N TYR A 272 -24.01 -20.58 13.64
CA TYR A 272 -23.83 -19.14 13.73
C TYR A 272 -22.42 -18.75 14.14
N ARG A 273 -21.73 -19.55 14.96
CA ARG A 273 -20.33 -19.37 15.31
C ARG A 273 -19.44 -19.47 14.06
N GLU A 274 -19.65 -20.51 13.26
CA GLU A 274 -18.94 -20.71 12.00
C GLU A 274 -19.22 -19.58 11.00
N ALA A 275 -20.49 -19.14 10.89
CA ALA A 275 -20.84 -18.03 10.02
C ALA A 275 -20.17 -16.72 10.46
N LEU A 276 -20.07 -16.47 11.76
CA LEU A 276 -19.37 -15.31 12.31
C LEU A 276 -17.86 -15.37 12.02
N GLU A 277 -17.24 -16.53 12.23
CA GLU A 277 -15.82 -16.75 11.95
C GLU A 277 -15.51 -16.56 10.45
N GLN A 278 -16.35 -17.10 9.58
CA GLN A 278 -16.24 -16.90 8.13
C GLN A 278 -16.40 -15.42 7.74
N ALA A 279 -17.34 -14.71 8.37
CA ALA A 279 -17.52 -13.28 8.12
C ALA A 279 -16.32 -12.47 8.61
N GLN A 280 -15.74 -12.78 9.77
CA GLN A 280 -14.52 -12.17 10.29
C GLN A 280 -13.33 -12.40 9.35
N GLN A 281 -13.14 -13.63 8.88
CA GLN A 281 -12.09 -13.97 7.93
C GLN A 281 -12.27 -13.24 6.60
N SER A 282 -13.52 -13.18 6.10
CA SER A 282 -13.85 -12.45 4.88
C SER A 282 -13.56 -10.95 5.00
N TYR A 283 -13.89 -10.34 6.15
CA TYR A 283 -13.55 -8.95 6.43
C TYR A 283 -12.03 -8.70 6.41
N GLN A 284 -11.26 -9.54 7.08
CA GLN A 284 -9.80 -9.44 7.11
C GLN A 284 -9.18 -9.60 5.73
N ASN A 285 -9.68 -10.56 4.94
CA ASN A 285 -9.23 -10.78 3.57
C ASN A 285 -9.56 -9.58 2.67
N SER A 286 -10.76 -9.02 2.81
CA SER A 286 -11.18 -7.81 2.08
C SER A 286 -10.32 -6.62 2.45
N ALA A 287 -10.04 -6.41 3.74
CA ALA A 287 -9.18 -5.33 4.22
C ALA A 287 -7.75 -5.44 3.65
N THR A 288 -7.18 -6.64 3.69
CA THR A 288 -5.83 -6.89 3.16
C THR A 288 -5.76 -6.71 1.66
N SER A 289 -6.75 -7.24 0.92
CA SER A 289 -6.78 -7.13 -0.54
C SER A 289 -6.99 -5.68 -0.99
N ALA A 290 -7.90 -4.97 -0.34
CA ALA A 290 -8.19 -3.58 -0.61
C ALA A 290 -6.98 -2.67 -0.33
N SER A 291 -6.28 -2.87 0.80
CA SER A 291 -5.04 -2.14 1.10
C SER A 291 -3.99 -2.35 0.00
N ARG A 292 -3.75 -3.61 -0.38
CA ARG A 292 -2.78 -3.93 -1.45
C ARG A 292 -3.15 -3.29 -2.80
N SER A 293 -4.44 -3.21 -3.11
CA SER A 293 -4.92 -2.58 -4.35
C SER A 293 -4.59 -1.08 -4.35
N VAL A 294 -4.85 -0.39 -3.25
CA VAL A 294 -4.53 1.04 -3.08
C VAL A 294 -3.03 1.27 -3.12
N ASP A 295 -2.23 0.48 -2.39
CA ASP A 295 -0.76 0.58 -2.36
C ASP A 295 -0.16 0.40 -3.77
N ASN A 296 -0.68 -0.55 -4.54
CA ASN A 296 -0.26 -0.78 -5.92
C ASN A 296 -0.62 0.41 -6.83
N ALA A 297 -1.83 0.96 -6.67
CA ALA A 297 -2.27 2.11 -7.44
C ALA A 297 -1.50 3.39 -7.05
N GLU A 298 -1.20 3.58 -5.77
CA GLU A 298 -0.34 4.66 -5.27
C GLU A 298 1.08 4.56 -5.83
N THR A 299 1.65 3.36 -5.84
CA THR A 299 2.96 3.11 -6.42
C THR A 299 3.01 3.49 -7.90
N LYS A 300 1.98 3.10 -8.67
CA LYS A 300 1.86 3.48 -10.09
C LYS A 300 1.68 4.99 -10.27
N LEU A 301 0.90 5.63 -9.39
CA LEU A 301 0.74 7.08 -9.40
C LEU A 301 2.06 7.78 -9.12
N ALA A 302 2.81 7.35 -8.11
CA ALA A 302 4.13 7.88 -7.79
C ALA A 302 5.13 7.68 -8.93
N GLN A 303 5.11 6.52 -9.59
CA GLN A 303 5.93 6.24 -10.77
C GLN A 303 5.58 7.16 -11.94
N SER A 304 4.30 7.40 -12.19
CA SER A 304 3.83 8.29 -13.26
C SER A 304 4.21 9.77 -13.06
N GLN A 305 4.49 10.15 -11.80
CA GLN A 305 4.88 11.52 -11.45
C GLN A 305 6.39 11.77 -11.57
N ARG A 306 7.19 10.73 -11.78
CA ARG A 306 8.64 10.87 -11.99
C ARG A 306 8.93 11.60 -13.30
N GLU A 307 10.12 12.20 -13.37
CA GLU A 307 10.62 12.76 -14.63
C GLU A 307 10.71 11.66 -15.68
N ASP A 308 10.24 11.96 -16.88
CA ASP A 308 10.34 11.03 -18.01
C ASP A 308 11.74 11.21 -18.66
N ASP A 309 12.58 10.19 -18.50
CA ASP A 309 13.92 10.16 -19.07
C ASP A 309 13.90 10.38 -20.62
N THR A 310 12.82 9.94 -21.26
CA THR A 310 12.63 10.08 -22.71
C THR A 310 12.40 11.55 -23.06
N LEU A 311 11.53 12.22 -22.32
CA LEU A 311 11.24 13.63 -22.51
C LEU A 311 12.50 14.49 -22.23
N THR A 312 13.22 14.19 -21.19
CA THR A 312 14.48 14.87 -20.83
C THR A 312 15.53 14.70 -21.92
N LYS A 313 15.70 13.50 -22.46
CA LYS A 313 16.60 13.24 -23.60
C LYS A 313 16.20 14.00 -24.87
N LEU A 314 14.89 14.06 -25.18
CA LEU A 314 14.38 14.79 -26.34
C LEU A 314 14.55 16.29 -26.17
N GLN A 315 14.34 16.84 -24.96
CA GLN A 315 14.62 18.25 -24.67
C GLN A 315 16.10 18.60 -24.81
N THR A 316 16.98 17.74 -24.29
CA THR A 316 18.42 17.88 -24.49
C THR A 316 18.80 17.80 -25.98
N ALA A 317 18.16 16.90 -26.75
CA ALA A 317 18.38 16.83 -28.18
C ALA A 317 17.92 18.11 -28.89
N LEU A 318 16.79 18.70 -28.49
CA LEU A 318 16.29 19.98 -28.99
C LEU A 318 17.28 21.11 -28.72
N GLU A 319 17.81 21.21 -27.50
CA GLU A 319 18.85 22.19 -27.15
C GLU A 319 20.10 22.02 -28.02
N ASN A 320 20.51 20.77 -28.26
CA ASN A 320 21.67 20.42 -29.07
C ASN A 320 21.46 20.71 -30.58
N CYS A 321 20.22 20.96 -31.02
CA CYS A 321 19.94 21.39 -32.40
C CYS A 321 20.45 22.83 -32.68
N THR A 322 20.80 23.59 -31.66
CA THR A 322 21.41 24.92 -31.79
C THR A 322 22.89 24.83 -31.44
N LEU A 323 23.75 24.92 -32.45
CA LEU A 323 25.18 24.86 -32.26
C LEU A 323 25.71 26.28 -31.93
N THR A 324 26.30 26.44 -30.76
CA THR A 324 26.78 27.73 -30.27
C THR A 324 28.30 27.76 -30.07
N ALA A 325 28.87 28.93 -30.20
CA ALA A 325 30.29 29.15 -29.91
C ALA A 325 30.61 28.89 -28.43
N THR A 326 31.61 28.04 -28.17
CA THR A 326 32.04 27.67 -26.82
C THR A 326 32.98 28.70 -26.18
N MET A 327 33.56 29.59 -26.98
CA MET A 327 34.49 30.64 -26.56
C MET A 327 34.45 31.85 -27.53
N ASP A 328 34.95 32.96 -27.09
CA ASP A 328 35.18 34.14 -27.96
C ASP A 328 36.31 33.84 -28.93
N GLY A 329 36.15 34.22 -30.20
CA GLY A 329 37.19 33.97 -31.19
C GLY A 329 36.79 34.29 -32.62
N THR A 330 37.62 33.86 -33.57
CA THR A 330 37.38 33.99 -35.00
C THR A 330 37.20 32.62 -35.63
N ILE A 331 36.20 32.44 -36.48
CA ILE A 331 35.94 31.19 -37.20
C ILE A 331 37.08 30.95 -38.22
N THR A 332 37.81 29.87 -38.04
CA THR A 332 38.98 29.53 -38.90
C THR A 332 38.63 28.46 -39.96
N ALA A 333 37.64 27.61 -39.66
CA ALA A 333 37.12 26.58 -40.58
C ALA A 333 35.64 26.38 -40.35
N LEU A 334 34.91 26.04 -41.37
CA LEU A 334 33.46 25.80 -41.32
C LEU A 334 33.07 24.71 -42.34
N ASP A 335 32.71 23.53 -41.86
CA ASP A 335 32.33 22.39 -42.70
C ASP A 335 30.78 22.22 -42.79
N ALA A 336 30.02 23.11 -42.11
CA ALA A 336 28.56 23.07 -42.13
C ALA A 336 27.98 23.67 -43.40
N THR A 337 27.09 22.92 -44.08
CA THR A 337 26.38 23.35 -45.30
C THR A 337 24.88 23.20 -45.10
N VAL A 338 24.09 24.21 -45.43
CA VAL A 338 22.62 24.15 -45.35
C VAL A 338 22.09 23.02 -46.19
N GLY A 339 21.22 22.18 -45.65
CA GLY A 339 20.62 20.99 -46.26
C GLY A 339 21.44 19.72 -46.10
N ALA A 340 22.72 19.80 -45.68
CA ALA A 340 23.53 18.62 -45.38
C ALA A 340 23.18 18.07 -43.96
N VAL A 341 23.44 16.77 -43.78
CA VAL A 341 23.38 16.12 -42.46
C VAL A 341 24.67 16.45 -41.72
N CYS A 342 24.58 16.77 -40.45
CA CYS A 342 25.75 16.96 -39.60
C CYS A 342 26.53 15.65 -39.46
N SER A 343 27.76 15.59 -39.93
CA SER A 343 28.66 14.42 -39.79
C SER A 343 29.69 14.64 -38.71
#